data_f4766837e5cc9e9c4e463b77093cf881
#
_entry.id   f4766837e5cc9e9c4e463b77093cf881
#
_cell.length_a   1.000
_cell.length_b   1.000
_cell.length_c   1.000
_cell.angle_alpha   90.00
_cell.angle_beta   90.00
_cell.angle_gamma   90.00
#
_symmetry.space_group_name_H-M   'P 1'
#
loop_
_entity.id
_entity.type
_entity.pdbx_description
1 polymer ?
#
loop_
_entity_poly.entity_id
_entity_poly.type
_entity_poly.pdbx_seq_one_letter_code
_entity_poly.pdbx_strand_id
1 'polypeptide(L)'
;MKMKGKRGIAGILLAGMLAAALAGCGRAQSSGTEGERPVITLGSDSYPPYNYLNEDGVPTGIDVELATEAFQRMGYQVEVLQINWEEKKELLESGEIDCVMGCFSMEGRLEDYRWAGPYIASRQVVAVNQGSDIYRLSDLEGRNLAVQSTTKPEGIFLNREDERIPRLGNLISLAHRELIFTFLG
;
A
#
# COMPACT_ATOMS: atom_id res chain seq x y z
N MET A 1 -2.35 82.75 -39.52
CA MET A 1 -1.81 82.25 -38.24
C MET A 1 -1.78 80.73 -38.31
N LYS A 2 -0.58 80.17 -38.26
CA LYS A 2 -0.30 78.76 -38.61
C LYS A 2 -0.64 77.81 -37.44
N MET A 3 -1.51 76.83 -37.66
CA MET A 3 -1.64 75.65 -36.79
C MET A 3 -0.74 74.57 -37.29
N LYS A 4 0.36 74.34 -36.63
CA LYS A 4 1.24 73.13 -36.81
C LYS A 4 1.28 72.36 -35.47
N GLY A 5 1.04 71.07 -35.54
CA GLY A 5 1.57 70.18 -34.51
C GLY A 5 0.60 69.22 -33.75
N LYS A 6 -0.20 68.44 -34.49
CA LYS A 6 -0.91 67.32 -33.83
C LYS A 6 -0.75 65.93 -34.51
N ARG A 7 0.22 65.80 -35.44
CA ARG A 7 0.42 64.53 -36.20
C ARG A 7 1.54 63.66 -35.71
N GLY A 8 2.31 64.11 -34.71
CA GLY A 8 3.48 63.32 -34.22
C GLY A 8 3.20 62.39 -33.03
N ILE A 9 2.18 62.75 -32.25
CA ILE A 9 1.96 61.99 -30.98
C ILE A 9 1.16 60.69 -31.21
N ALA A 10 0.29 60.61 -32.21
CA ALA A 10 -0.53 59.47 -32.54
C ALA A 10 0.32 58.30 -33.11
N GLY A 11 1.40 58.62 -33.84
CA GLY A 11 2.29 57.53 -34.38
C GLY A 11 3.17 56.83 -33.35
N ILE A 12 3.57 57.55 -32.32
CA ILE A 12 4.45 57.01 -31.27
C ILE A 12 3.66 56.07 -30.33
N LEU A 13 2.40 56.38 -30.05
CA LEU A 13 1.53 55.53 -29.24
C LEU A 13 1.15 54.24 -29.96
N LEU A 14 1.01 54.24 -31.28
CA LEU A 14 0.71 53.02 -32.03
C LEU A 14 1.93 52.09 -32.15
N ALA A 15 3.14 52.62 -32.24
CA ALA A 15 4.37 51.82 -32.25
C ALA A 15 4.68 51.21 -30.89
N GLY A 16 4.31 51.87 -29.79
CA GLY A 16 4.47 51.36 -28.43
C GLY A 16 3.54 50.17 -28.12
N MET A 17 2.29 50.16 -28.62
CA MET A 17 1.35 49.06 -28.45
C MET A 17 1.71 47.84 -29.27
N LEU A 18 2.34 47.98 -30.42
CA LEU A 18 2.74 46.87 -31.26
C LEU A 18 3.98 46.14 -30.69
N ALA A 19 4.87 46.85 -30.01
CA ALA A 19 6.04 46.27 -29.34
C ALA A 19 5.69 45.48 -28.08
N ALA A 20 4.62 45.87 -27.37
CA ALA A 20 4.12 45.16 -26.20
C ALA A 20 3.44 43.80 -26.52
N ALA A 21 2.86 43.68 -27.76
CA ALA A 21 2.22 42.45 -28.21
C ALA A 21 3.22 41.32 -28.60
N LEU A 22 4.47 41.67 -28.92
CA LEU A 22 5.50 40.68 -29.28
C LEU A 22 6.31 40.13 -28.07
N ALA A 23 6.20 40.77 -26.90
CA ALA A 23 6.85 40.30 -25.68
C ALA A 23 6.01 39.28 -24.90
N GLY A 24 4.77 38.99 -25.35
CA GLY A 24 3.83 38.09 -24.66
C GLY A 24 3.95 36.60 -24.97
N CYS A 25 4.87 36.17 -25.86
CA CYS A 25 5.15 34.75 -26.13
C CYS A 25 6.41 34.26 -25.42
N GLY A 26 6.71 34.80 -24.26
CA GLY A 26 7.57 34.14 -23.27
C GLY A 26 6.81 32.98 -22.74
N ARG A 27 7.18 31.77 -23.21
CA ARG A 27 6.86 30.51 -22.59
C ARG A 27 7.00 30.68 -21.08
N ALA A 28 5.87 30.70 -20.36
CA ALA A 28 5.88 30.61 -18.93
C ALA A 28 6.57 29.27 -18.63
N GLN A 29 7.88 29.31 -18.44
CA GLN A 29 8.58 28.31 -17.68
C GLN A 29 7.97 28.44 -16.29
N SER A 30 6.99 27.60 -16.00
CA SER A 30 6.65 27.29 -14.64
C SER A 30 7.95 26.73 -14.05
N SER A 31 8.71 27.59 -13.38
CA SER A 31 9.57 27.20 -12.29
C SER A 31 8.59 26.68 -11.22
N GLY A 32 8.05 25.47 -11.45
CA GLY A 32 7.51 24.68 -10.39
C GLY A 32 8.68 24.51 -9.45
N THR A 33 8.64 25.15 -8.31
CA THR A 33 9.19 24.58 -7.10
C THR A 33 8.87 23.09 -7.22
N GLU A 34 9.87 22.23 -7.25
CA GLU A 34 9.67 20.78 -7.03
C GLU A 34 8.96 20.71 -5.68
N GLY A 35 7.62 20.81 -5.75
CA GLY A 35 6.77 20.66 -4.60
C GLY A 35 7.03 19.24 -4.12
N GLU A 36 7.36 19.14 -2.87
CA GLU A 36 7.50 17.89 -2.15
C GLU A 36 6.30 16.99 -2.53
N ARG A 37 6.58 15.84 -3.14
CA ARG A 37 5.52 14.94 -3.60
C ARG A 37 4.73 14.51 -2.36
N PRO A 38 3.40 14.46 -2.43
CA PRO A 38 2.61 13.96 -1.31
C PRO A 38 3.03 12.52 -0.99
N VAL A 39 3.06 12.20 0.30
CA VAL A 39 3.46 10.90 0.82
C VAL A 39 2.23 10.02 1.00
N ILE A 40 2.34 8.76 0.63
CA ILE A 40 1.40 7.69 0.96
C ILE A 40 2.05 6.85 2.06
N THR A 41 1.38 6.73 3.19
CA THR A 41 1.79 5.86 4.29
C THR A 41 1.19 4.47 4.11
N LEU A 42 2.04 3.50 3.80
CA LEU A 42 1.68 2.10 3.58
C LEU A 42 1.90 1.29 4.85
N GLY A 43 0.83 0.78 5.48
CA GLY A 43 0.92 -0.12 6.62
C GLY A 43 1.14 -1.58 6.19
N SER A 44 2.13 -2.24 6.79
CA SER A 44 2.41 -3.66 6.55
C SER A 44 3.03 -4.32 7.78
N ASP A 45 2.82 -5.63 7.94
CA ASP A 45 3.59 -6.44 8.90
C ASP A 45 4.82 -7.06 8.22
N SER A 46 5.70 -7.71 8.99
CA SER A 46 6.85 -8.42 8.41
C SER A 46 6.41 -9.73 7.77
N TYR A 47 6.62 -9.85 6.46
CA TYR A 47 6.31 -11.06 5.67
C TYR A 47 7.28 -11.26 4.50
N PRO A 48 8.49 -11.75 4.74
CA PRO A 48 9.42 -12.08 3.67
C PRO A 48 8.84 -13.15 2.71
N PRO A 49 9.07 -13.04 1.40
CA PRO A 49 9.86 -12.02 0.68
C PRO A 49 9.00 -10.82 0.23
N TYR A 50 7.78 -10.66 0.68
CA TYR A 50 6.84 -9.66 0.19
C TYR A 50 7.08 -8.28 0.81
N ASN A 51 7.20 -8.22 2.12
CA ASN A 51 7.53 -7.00 2.86
C ASN A 51 8.27 -7.37 4.16
N TYR A 52 9.37 -6.72 4.41
CA TYR A 52 10.21 -6.92 5.59
C TYR A 52 11.25 -5.81 5.69
N LEU A 53 11.91 -5.70 6.81
CA LEU A 53 13.08 -4.84 6.96
C LEU A 53 14.34 -5.63 6.58
N ASN A 54 15.20 -5.04 5.74
CA ASN A 54 16.51 -5.61 5.45
C ASN A 54 17.48 -5.44 6.66
N GLU A 55 18.72 -5.86 6.51
CA GLU A 55 19.75 -5.77 7.56
C GLU A 55 20.04 -4.33 8.01
N ASP A 56 19.78 -3.35 7.14
CA ASP A 56 19.93 -1.92 7.43
C ASP A 56 18.67 -1.30 8.04
N GLY A 57 17.62 -2.09 8.28
CA GLY A 57 16.33 -1.62 8.78
C GLY A 57 15.48 -0.90 7.74
N VAL A 58 15.78 -1.07 6.45
CA VAL A 58 15.04 -0.44 5.36
C VAL A 58 13.93 -1.37 4.87
N PRO A 59 12.67 -0.88 4.75
CA PRO A 59 11.58 -1.65 4.17
C PRO A 59 11.90 -2.10 2.75
N THR A 60 11.72 -3.38 2.47
CA THR A 60 12.03 -4.01 1.19
C THR A 60 11.09 -5.19 0.92
N GLY A 61 11.12 -5.71 -0.30
CA GLY A 61 10.35 -6.86 -0.73
C GLY A 61 9.42 -6.56 -1.90
N ILE A 62 8.79 -7.60 -2.41
CA ILE A 62 7.96 -7.55 -3.64
C ILE A 62 6.84 -6.50 -3.51
N ASP A 63 6.14 -6.48 -2.40
CA ASP A 63 5.02 -5.57 -2.17
C ASP A 63 5.51 -4.12 -2.02
N VAL A 64 6.64 -3.91 -1.32
CA VAL A 64 7.25 -2.59 -1.14
C VAL A 64 7.70 -2.00 -2.48
N GLU A 65 8.39 -2.79 -3.31
CA GLU A 65 8.85 -2.36 -4.63
C GLU A 65 7.67 -2.07 -5.56
N LEU A 66 6.65 -2.94 -5.57
CA LEU A 66 5.45 -2.76 -6.39
C LEU A 66 4.68 -1.49 -5.99
N ALA A 67 4.45 -1.28 -4.70
CA ALA A 67 3.76 -0.10 -4.19
C ALA A 67 4.56 1.17 -4.52
N THR A 68 5.86 1.16 -4.26
CA THR A 68 6.74 2.29 -4.53
C THR A 68 6.69 2.69 -5.99
N GLU A 69 6.83 1.74 -6.92
CA GLU A 69 6.79 2.01 -8.36
C GLU A 69 5.41 2.52 -8.80
N ALA A 70 4.33 1.90 -8.32
CA ALA A 70 2.97 2.30 -8.67
C ALA A 70 2.66 3.73 -8.22
N PHE A 71 2.93 4.06 -6.96
CA PHE A 71 2.65 5.38 -6.41
C PHE A 71 3.58 6.46 -6.97
N GLN A 72 4.85 6.15 -7.24
CA GLN A 72 5.77 7.08 -7.90
C GLN A 72 5.28 7.47 -9.30
N ARG A 73 4.76 6.55 -10.09
CA ARG A 73 4.13 6.84 -11.39
C ARG A 73 2.92 7.75 -11.26
N MET A 74 2.23 7.71 -10.15
CA MET A 74 1.09 8.57 -9.83
C MET A 74 1.51 9.92 -9.22
N GLY A 75 2.81 10.15 -8.98
CA GLY A 75 3.34 11.41 -8.46
C GLY A 75 3.45 11.46 -6.94
N TYR A 76 3.33 10.33 -6.24
CA TYR A 76 3.48 10.22 -4.79
C TYR A 76 4.86 9.69 -4.39
N GLN A 77 5.20 9.88 -3.12
CA GLN A 77 6.23 9.12 -2.41
C GLN A 77 5.55 8.05 -1.56
N VAL A 78 6.27 6.98 -1.21
CA VAL A 78 5.75 5.93 -0.32
C VAL A 78 6.63 5.88 0.93
N GLU A 79 5.98 5.91 2.08
CA GLU A 79 6.58 5.57 3.36
C GLU A 79 5.94 4.27 3.85
N VAL A 80 6.76 3.27 4.17
CA VAL A 80 6.28 1.96 4.65
C VAL A 80 6.41 1.91 6.16
N LEU A 81 5.27 1.76 6.84
CA LEU A 81 5.18 1.65 8.27
C LEU A 81 4.98 0.18 8.68
N GLN A 82 5.88 -0.34 9.52
CA GLN A 82 5.67 -1.65 10.16
C GLN A 82 4.62 -1.52 11.24
N ILE A 83 3.51 -2.24 11.09
CA ILE A 83 2.36 -2.16 11.99
C ILE A 83 2.11 -3.48 12.70
N ASN A 84 1.44 -3.41 13.84
CA ASN A 84 0.75 -4.57 14.39
C ASN A 84 -0.44 -4.91 13.48
N TRP A 85 -0.44 -6.12 12.90
CA TRP A 85 -1.47 -6.52 11.94
C TRP A 85 -2.90 -6.51 12.50
N GLU A 86 -3.06 -6.66 13.80
CA GLU A 86 -4.38 -6.60 14.46
C GLU A 86 -4.99 -5.20 14.34
N GLU A 87 -4.16 -4.16 14.38
CA GLU A 87 -4.55 -2.75 14.39
C GLU A 87 -4.79 -2.14 13.00
N LYS A 88 -4.53 -2.89 11.92
CA LYS A 88 -4.60 -2.39 10.53
C LYS A 88 -5.89 -1.64 10.18
N LYS A 89 -7.03 -2.08 10.70
CA LYS A 89 -8.33 -1.44 10.43
C LYS A 89 -8.46 -0.12 11.17
N GLU A 90 -8.07 -0.07 12.43
CA GLU A 90 -8.08 1.14 13.25
C GLU A 90 -7.13 2.20 12.69
N LEU A 91 -5.92 1.79 12.28
CA LEU A 91 -4.94 2.68 11.67
C LEU A 91 -5.42 3.28 10.33
N LEU A 92 -6.15 2.50 9.51
CA LEU A 92 -6.80 3.01 8.29
C LEU A 92 -7.94 3.98 8.62
N GLU A 93 -8.79 3.65 9.59
CA GLU A 93 -9.94 4.48 10.00
C GLU A 93 -9.49 5.79 10.64
N SER A 94 -8.39 5.79 11.38
CA SER A 94 -7.80 7.00 11.98
C SER A 94 -7.04 7.88 10.97
N GLY A 95 -6.67 7.32 9.81
CA GLY A 95 -5.83 7.99 8.83
C GLY A 95 -4.35 8.04 9.20
N GLU A 96 -3.90 7.22 10.15
CA GLU A 96 -2.48 7.07 10.48
C GLU A 96 -1.74 6.34 9.34
N ILE A 97 -2.43 5.45 8.64
CA ILE A 97 -1.98 4.88 7.36
C ILE A 97 -3.02 5.13 6.27
N ASP A 98 -2.56 5.33 5.04
CA ASP A 98 -3.43 5.55 3.87
C ASP A 98 -3.90 4.25 3.24
N CYS A 99 -3.08 3.22 3.29
CA CYS A 99 -3.40 1.90 2.73
C CYS A 99 -2.64 0.78 3.44
N VAL A 100 -3.12 -0.45 3.23
CA VAL A 100 -2.50 -1.69 3.73
C VAL A 100 -2.10 -2.56 2.55
N MET A 101 -0.90 -3.12 2.60
CA MET A 101 -0.40 -4.10 1.65
C MET A 101 0.42 -5.16 2.39
N GLY A 102 0.33 -6.40 1.98
CA GLY A 102 1.02 -7.51 2.65
C GLY A 102 0.32 -8.83 2.41
N CYS A 103 0.11 -9.21 1.14
CA CYS A 103 -0.63 -10.41 0.76
C CYS A 103 -2.03 -10.49 1.43
N PHE A 104 -2.67 -9.36 1.63
CA PHE A 104 -3.96 -9.26 2.30
C PHE A 104 -5.07 -9.82 1.42
N SER A 105 -5.75 -10.88 1.88
CA SER A 105 -6.80 -11.55 1.14
C SER A 105 -8.09 -10.72 1.07
N MET A 106 -8.60 -10.51 -0.14
CA MET A 106 -9.90 -9.86 -0.40
C MET A 106 -11.09 -10.75 -0.04
N GLU A 107 -10.92 -12.08 -0.11
CA GLU A 107 -12.00 -13.05 0.08
C GLU A 107 -12.64 -12.93 1.46
N GLY A 108 -13.98 -12.74 1.48
CA GLY A 108 -14.76 -12.57 2.70
C GLY A 108 -14.63 -11.20 3.36
N ARG A 109 -14.02 -10.19 2.68
CA ARG A 109 -13.77 -8.85 3.20
C ARG A 109 -14.06 -7.73 2.20
N LEU A 110 -14.82 -8.02 1.16
CA LEU A 110 -15.08 -7.06 0.08
C LEU A 110 -15.82 -5.82 0.58
N GLU A 111 -16.68 -5.97 1.58
CA GLU A 111 -17.45 -4.87 2.17
C GLU A 111 -16.69 -4.11 3.25
N ASP A 112 -15.62 -4.69 3.81
CA ASP A 112 -14.88 -4.10 4.92
C ASP A 112 -13.86 -3.05 4.48
N TYR A 113 -13.40 -3.13 3.22
CA TYR A 113 -12.33 -2.29 2.69
C TYR A 113 -12.64 -1.84 1.26
N ARG A 114 -12.04 -0.72 0.86
CA ARG A 114 -11.94 -0.36 -0.55
C ARG A 114 -10.70 -1.02 -1.15
N TRP A 115 -10.88 -1.84 -2.16
CA TRP A 115 -9.81 -2.63 -2.76
C TRP A 115 -9.30 -2.05 -4.06
N ALA A 116 -7.97 -2.13 -4.25
CA ALA A 116 -7.28 -1.96 -5.53
C ALA A 116 -6.53 -3.26 -5.84
N GLY A 117 -6.84 -3.90 -6.95
CA GLY A 117 -6.26 -5.19 -7.32
C GLY A 117 -7.32 -6.26 -7.61
N PRO A 118 -7.04 -7.57 -7.54
CA PRO A 118 -5.84 -8.19 -6.94
C PRO A 118 -4.57 -8.05 -7.80
N TYR A 119 -3.40 -7.97 -7.16
CA TYR A 119 -2.10 -7.92 -7.83
C TYR A 119 -1.36 -9.27 -7.78
N ILE A 120 -1.77 -10.18 -6.88
CA ILE A 120 -1.20 -11.52 -6.71
C ILE A 120 -2.30 -12.50 -6.29
N ALA A 121 -2.12 -13.77 -6.64
CA ALA A 121 -2.97 -14.87 -6.18
C ALA A 121 -2.14 -15.84 -5.32
N SER A 122 -2.71 -16.30 -4.20
CA SER A 122 -2.08 -17.24 -3.28
C SER A 122 -3.06 -18.32 -2.82
N ARG A 123 -2.53 -19.32 -2.13
CA ARG A 123 -3.34 -20.38 -1.50
C ARG A 123 -2.99 -20.47 -0.02
N GLN A 124 -4.00 -20.72 0.80
CA GLN A 124 -3.76 -21.06 2.19
C GLN A 124 -3.29 -22.50 2.28
N VAL A 125 -2.22 -22.71 3.01
CA VAL A 125 -1.64 -24.04 3.26
C VAL A 125 -1.30 -24.16 4.74
N VAL A 126 -1.27 -25.41 5.24
CA VAL A 126 -0.77 -25.70 6.58
C VAL A 126 0.65 -26.24 6.43
N ALA A 127 1.61 -25.58 7.09
CA ALA A 127 2.96 -26.09 7.20
C ALA A 127 3.04 -27.03 8.40
N VAL A 128 3.70 -28.16 8.22
CA VAL A 128 3.89 -29.19 9.27
C VAL A 128 5.35 -29.61 9.28
N ASN A 129 5.80 -30.15 10.42
CA ASN A 129 7.13 -30.72 10.50
C ASN A 129 7.25 -31.90 9.51
N GLN A 130 8.39 -32.01 8.81
CA GLN A 130 8.64 -33.04 7.80
C GLN A 130 8.48 -34.47 8.34
N GLY A 131 8.75 -34.69 9.62
CA GLY A 131 8.59 -35.98 10.29
C GLY A 131 7.20 -36.24 10.87
N SER A 132 6.22 -35.36 10.64
CA SER A 132 4.86 -35.52 11.15
C SER A 132 4.08 -36.57 10.35
N ASP A 133 3.00 -37.06 10.94
CA ASP A 133 2.02 -37.97 10.35
C ASP A 133 0.82 -37.21 9.73
N ILE A 134 0.97 -35.91 9.48
CA ILE A 134 -0.06 -35.05 8.92
C ILE A 134 0.16 -34.87 7.41
N TYR A 135 -0.74 -35.46 6.60
CA TYR A 135 -0.68 -35.39 5.12
C TYR A 135 -1.89 -34.74 4.48
N ARG A 136 -2.98 -34.55 5.22
CA ARG A 136 -4.25 -33.94 4.77
C ARG A 136 -4.85 -33.13 5.90
N LEU A 137 -5.80 -32.28 5.51
CA LEU A 137 -6.48 -31.39 6.45
C LEU A 137 -7.18 -32.17 7.59
N SER A 138 -7.76 -33.34 7.29
CA SER A 138 -8.39 -34.21 8.30
C SER A 138 -7.46 -34.71 9.40
N ASP A 139 -6.17 -34.80 9.11
CA ASP A 139 -5.17 -35.31 10.07
C ASP A 139 -4.85 -34.29 11.17
N LEU A 140 -5.39 -33.08 11.04
CA LEU A 140 -5.34 -32.03 12.06
C LEU A 140 -6.38 -32.22 13.17
N GLU A 141 -7.27 -33.21 13.08
CA GLU A 141 -8.26 -33.47 14.13
C GLU A 141 -7.56 -33.70 15.48
N GLY A 142 -7.94 -32.92 16.50
CA GLY A 142 -7.37 -32.94 17.83
C GLY A 142 -5.94 -32.37 17.95
N ARG A 143 -5.34 -31.87 16.86
CA ARG A 143 -4.00 -31.24 16.87
C ARG A 143 -4.06 -29.80 17.28
N ASN A 144 -2.90 -29.23 17.64
CA ASN A 144 -2.74 -27.81 17.86
C ASN A 144 -2.30 -27.13 16.56
N LEU A 145 -2.93 -26.00 16.22
CA LEU A 145 -2.59 -25.19 15.06
C LEU A 145 -2.27 -23.75 15.48
N ALA A 146 -1.15 -23.22 15.04
CA ALA A 146 -0.82 -21.82 15.21
C ALA A 146 -1.19 -21.02 13.95
N VAL A 147 -1.81 -19.86 14.11
CA VAL A 147 -2.17 -18.94 13.03
C VAL A 147 -1.88 -17.51 13.45
N GLN A 148 -1.71 -16.62 12.49
CA GLN A 148 -1.69 -15.18 12.80
C GLN A 148 -3.12 -14.71 13.03
N SER A 149 -3.33 -13.92 14.08
CA SER A 149 -4.62 -13.33 14.41
C SER A 149 -5.13 -12.39 13.31
N THR A 150 -6.44 -12.22 13.25
CA THR A 150 -7.17 -11.40 12.27
C THR A 150 -6.89 -11.74 10.80
N THR A 151 -6.41 -12.96 10.53
CA THR A 151 -6.16 -13.47 9.18
C THR A 151 -7.27 -14.40 8.68
N LYS A 152 -7.28 -14.67 7.38
CA LYS A 152 -8.22 -15.62 6.76
C LYS A 152 -8.11 -17.04 7.36
N PRO A 153 -6.90 -17.61 7.56
CA PRO A 153 -6.76 -18.93 8.20
C PRO A 153 -7.40 -19.01 9.59
N GLU A 154 -7.20 -17.98 10.41
CA GLU A 154 -7.84 -17.94 11.73
C GLU A 154 -9.37 -18.03 11.61
N GLY A 155 -9.97 -17.19 10.74
CA GLY A 155 -11.42 -17.22 10.52
C GLY A 155 -11.94 -18.57 10.03
N ILE A 156 -11.21 -19.24 9.14
CA ILE A 156 -11.57 -20.59 8.64
C ILE A 156 -11.70 -21.58 9.79
N PHE A 157 -10.74 -21.62 10.71
CA PHE A 157 -10.73 -22.59 11.81
C PHE A 157 -11.63 -22.18 12.99
N LEU A 158 -11.84 -20.87 13.21
CA LEU A 158 -12.76 -20.38 14.24
C LEU A 158 -14.23 -20.61 13.84
N ASN A 159 -14.61 -20.22 12.64
CA ASN A 159 -16.00 -20.23 12.21
C ASN A 159 -16.46 -21.61 11.75
N ARG A 160 -15.54 -22.41 11.19
CA ARG A 160 -15.81 -23.78 10.74
C ARG A 160 -17.07 -23.87 9.85
N GLU A 161 -17.18 -22.97 8.89
CA GLU A 161 -18.32 -22.90 7.96
C GLU A 161 -18.38 -24.11 7.01
N ASP A 162 -17.29 -24.84 6.84
CA ASP A 162 -17.15 -26.03 6.00
C ASP A 162 -16.93 -27.26 6.89
N GLU A 163 -17.77 -28.29 6.72
CA GLU A 163 -17.69 -29.54 7.47
C GLU A 163 -16.35 -30.28 7.30
N ARG A 164 -15.60 -29.99 6.23
CA ARG A 164 -14.25 -30.54 5.99
C ARG A 164 -13.20 -29.95 6.93
N ILE A 165 -13.50 -28.86 7.64
CA ILE A 165 -12.58 -28.24 8.59
C ILE A 165 -12.59 -29.07 9.89
N PRO A 166 -11.44 -29.69 10.26
CA PRO A 166 -11.36 -30.56 11.43
C PRO A 166 -11.51 -29.80 12.73
N ARG A 167 -11.86 -30.50 13.79
CA ARG A 167 -11.84 -29.97 15.15
C ARG A 167 -10.43 -30.03 15.70
N LEU A 168 -9.85 -28.89 15.92
CA LEU A 168 -8.53 -28.76 16.52
C LEU A 168 -8.57 -29.05 18.02
N GLY A 169 -7.46 -29.53 18.58
CA GLY A 169 -7.24 -29.55 20.01
C GLY A 169 -7.13 -28.12 20.56
N ASN A 170 -6.29 -27.29 19.92
CA ASN A 170 -6.20 -25.85 20.18
C ASN A 170 -5.94 -25.11 18.88
N LEU A 171 -6.54 -23.91 18.76
CA LEU A 171 -6.14 -22.88 17.81
C LEU A 171 -5.37 -21.80 18.59
N ILE A 172 -4.13 -21.55 18.22
CA ILE A 172 -3.23 -20.60 18.87
C ILE A 172 -3.10 -19.39 17.96
N SER A 173 -3.76 -18.30 18.32
CA SER A 173 -3.72 -17.05 17.57
C SER A 173 -2.56 -16.19 18.05
N LEU A 174 -1.68 -15.77 17.16
CA LEU A 174 -0.47 -15.01 17.43
C LEU A 174 -0.53 -13.67 16.73
N ALA A 175 -0.19 -12.59 17.42
CA ALA A 175 -0.22 -11.23 16.85
C ALA A 175 0.78 -11.06 15.70
N HIS A 176 1.95 -11.71 15.81
CA HIS A 176 3.03 -11.61 14.82
C HIS A 176 3.31 -12.95 14.17
N ARG A 177 3.45 -12.94 12.85
CA ARG A 177 3.70 -14.13 12.02
C ARG A 177 5.02 -14.83 12.36
N GLU A 178 6.04 -14.08 12.71
CA GLU A 178 7.35 -14.62 13.08
C GLU A 178 7.28 -15.61 14.25
N LEU A 179 6.33 -15.39 15.16
CA LEU A 179 6.11 -16.31 16.29
C LEU A 179 5.62 -17.69 15.88
N ILE A 180 4.99 -17.84 14.70
CA ILE A 180 4.52 -19.12 14.18
C ILE A 180 5.71 -20.06 13.90
N PHE A 181 6.79 -19.52 13.35
CA PHE A 181 7.99 -20.31 13.04
C PHE A 181 8.71 -20.81 14.30
N THR A 182 8.59 -20.07 15.40
CA THR A 182 9.15 -20.49 16.71
C THR A 182 8.39 -21.69 17.28
N PHE A 183 7.11 -21.87 16.94
CA PHE A 183 6.29 -23.00 17.38
C PHE A 183 6.52 -24.27 16.58
N LEU A 184 7.07 -24.17 15.37
CA LEU A 184 7.31 -25.33 14.47
C LEU A 184 8.72 -25.91 14.62
N GLY A 185 9.62 -25.27 15.33
CA GLY A 185 10.99 -25.72 15.66
C GLY A 185 11.03 -26.39 17.00
#